data_626f7fd47e14349ddf84f87d7db88816
#
_entry.id   626f7fd47e14349ddf84f87d7db88816
#
_cell.length_a   1.000
_cell.length_b   1.000
_cell.length_c   1.000
_cell.angle_alpha   90.00
_cell.angle_beta   90.00
_cell.angle_gamma   90.00
#
_symmetry.space_group_name_H-M   'P 1'
#
loop_
_entity.id
_entity.type
_entity.pdbx_description
1 polymer ?
#
loop_
_entity_poly.entity_id
_entity_poly.type
_entity_poly.pdbx_seq_one_letter_code
_entity_poly.pdbx_strand_id
1 'polypeptide(L)'
;EYRRQRQMCIRDSVKTHTKSDFAVYNPDIQAAWGDEFGHSCTVSEKSVEEIEQQPGVINEVRLYRNTFEDDHIACDWGPSFSIDNTDKYAYVLPDSLNLGWTEYEDGKDYAALTADNLPLGNVYGFSENLLNKMDIIEGESDVSVLKEKLWNDNNVILVSNYNDKGELSGGADNTYYFGLSVGDTIQFYENGAPTEEFTVIAKAAVTSNEMTLTGGGSNIATDVGGPKIYMSEDNFKEIYKTPTLYGFLFDVEEQYQQDMENYLMRDTDVSYNSITTLKANVLGIKNVVLLVGGMIGSVFALVGLINFINLVMTNIVTRRHEFATMQSIGMTNRQLRKMMISESFSYVLLAGIVGTLVAATLGMTLLRAFVENGPTSMMMTFQITLLPALIMLILFLALAFIVPVVALRLFNNRSVVERLRVNE
;
A
#
# COMPACT_ATOMS: atom_id res chain seq x y z
N GLU A 1 4.42 23.29 11.49
CA GLU A 1 5.60 22.59 10.96
C GLU A 1 5.43 21.07 11.04
N TYR A 2 5.07 20.51 12.19
CA TYR A 2 4.83 19.06 12.39
C TYR A 2 3.65 18.51 11.54
N ARG A 3 2.58 19.28 11.31
CA ARG A 3 1.49 18.93 10.38
C ARG A 3 1.96 18.95 8.92
N ARG A 4 2.80 19.90 8.53
CA ARG A 4 3.38 19.98 7.18
C ARG A 4 4.34 18.81 6.92
N GLN A 5 5.20 18.46 7.88
CA GLN A 5 6.08 17.29 7.76
C GLN A 5 5.30 15.97 7.64
N ARG A 6 4.21 15.78 8.40
CA ARG A 6 3.37 14.57 8.26
C ARG A 6 2.61 14.51 6.92
N GLN A 7 2.14 15.65 6.41
CA GLN A 7 1.53 15.71 5.09
C GLN A 7 2.57 15.45 3.98
N MET A 8 3.80 15.94 4.16
CA MET A 8 4.92 15.66 3.26
C MET A 8 5.29 14.17 3.23
N CYS A 9 5.38 13.50 4.38
CA CYS A 9 5.68 12.06 4.43
C CYS A 9 4.61 11.18 3.76
N ILE A 10 3.32 11.52 3.90
CA ILE A 10 2.24 10.82 3.18
C ILE A 10 2.29 11.14 1.69
N ARG A 11 2.53 12.37 1.32
CA ARG A 11 2.69 12.81 -0.07
C ARG A 11 3.88 12.12 -0.75
N ASP A 12 5.01 12.00 -0.06
CA ASP A 12 6.20 11.34 -0.59
C ASP A 12 6.02 9.83 -0.68
N SER A 13 5.34 9.21 0.30
CA SER A 13 5.00 7.78 0.26
C SER A 13 4.01 7.45 -0.87
N VAL A 14 3.00 8.28 -1.09
CA VAL A 14 2.05 8.09 -2.20
C VAL A 14 2.73 8.32 -3.55
N LYS A 15 3.66 9.28 -3.67
CA LYS A 15 4.41 9.53 -4.91
C LYS A 15 5.41 8.41 -5.27
N THR A 16 5.83 7.59 -4.31
CA THR A 16 6.62 6.39 -4.60
C THR A 16 5.78 5.26 -5.19
N HIS A 17 4.45 5.33 -5.04
CA HIS A 17 3.53 4.29 -5.53
C HIS A 17 2.70 4.74 -6.74
N THR A 18 2.72 6.02 -7.09
CA THR A 18 2.11 6.56 -8.32
C THR A 18 2.88 7.77 -8.80
N LYS A 19 3.26 7.77 -10.06
CA LYS A 19 3.98 8.88 -10.71
C LYS A 19 3.04 9.79 -11.50
N SER A 20 1.76 9.39 -11.65
CA SER A 20 0.70 10.20 -12.28
C SER A 20 -0.29 10.70 -11.24
N ASP A 21 -0.75 11.94 -11.38
CA ASP A 21 -1.75 12.52 -10.47
C ASP A 21 -3.12 11.85 -10.67
N PHE A 22 -3.47 11.53 -11.92
CA PHE A 22 -4.72 10.89 -12.31
C PHE A 22 -4.47 9.72 -13.27
N ALA A 23 -5.31 8.69 -13.15
CA ALA A 23 -5.40 7.57 -14.07
C ALA A 23 -6.87 7.31 -14.34
N VAL A 24 -7.27 7.36 -15.61
CA VAL A 24 -8.64 7.16 -16.10
C VAL A 24 -8.69 5.87 -16.89
N TYR A 25 -9.74 5.08 -16.69
CA TYR A 25 -9.96 3.80 -17.33
C TYR A 25 -11.46 3.54 -17.53
N ASN A 26 -11.79 2.58 -18.39
CA ASN A 26 -13.17 2.16 -18.58
C ASN A 26 -13.66 1.39 -17.34
N PRO A 27 -14.85 1.71 -16.77
CA PRO A 27 -15.39 1.02 -15.61
C PRO A 27 -15.57 -0.49 -15.82
N ASP A 28 -15.81 -0.95 -17.03
CA ASP A 28 -16.00 -2.36 -17.35
C ASP A 28 -14.74 -3.20 -17.18
N ILE A 29 -13.55 -2.58 -17.19
CA ILE A 29 -12.28 -3.27 -16.89
C ILE A 29 -12.31 -3.90 -15.49
N GLN A 30 -12.97 -3.28 -14.51
CA GLN A 30 -13.06 -3.83 -13.14
C GLN A 30 -13.99 -5.03 -13.05
N ALA A 31 -14.97 -5.11 -13.95
CA ALA A 31 -15.95 -6.18 -13.98
C ALA A 31 -15.55 -7.33 -14.91
N ALA A 32 -14.61 -7.08 -15.84
CA ALA A 32 -14.15 -8.07 -16.82
C ALA A 32 -13.33 -9.18 -16.11
N TRP A 33 -13.71 -10.43 -16.36
CA TRP A 33 -13.02 -11.62 -15.86
C TRP A 33 -12.59 -12.50 -17.04
N GLY A 34 -11.31 -12.86 -17.06
CA GLY A 34 -10.79 -13.75 -18.09
C GLY A 34 -11.01 -13.17 -19.49
N ASP A 35 -11.60 -13.94 -20.38
CA ASP A 35 -11.86 -13.59 -21.78
C ASP A 35 -12.93 -12.50 -22.00
N GLU A 36 -13.54 -11.97 -20.95
CA GLU A 36 -14.44 -10.80 -21.03
C GLU A 36 -13.68 -9.48 -21.30
N PHE A 37 -12.35 -9.45 -21.11
CA PHE A 37 -11.53 -8.29 -21.45
C PHE A 37 -11.37 -8.17 -22.97
N GLY A 38 -12.22 -7.39 -23.58
CA GLY A 38 -12.29 -7.16 -25.04
C GLY A 38 -12.19 -5.68 -25.42
N HIS A 39 -12.36 -5.41 -26.72
CA HIS A 39 -12.31 -4.04 -27.26
C HIS A 39 -13.39 -3.11 -26.69
N SER A 40 -14.47 -3.65 -26.13
CA SER A 40 -15.50 -2.86 -25.43
C SER A 40 -14.97 -2.16 -24.15
N CYS A 41 -13.89 -2.68 -23.57
CA CYS A 41 -13.25 -2.09 -22.39
C CYS A 41 -12.39 -0.86 -22.70
N THR A 42 -12.44 -0.30 -23.89
CA THR A 42 -11.68 0.90 -24.28
C THR A 42 -12.17 2.15 -23.56
N VAL A 43 -11.24 3.03 -23.21
CA VAL A 43 -11.58 4.41 -22.84
C VAL A 43 -12.00 5.16 -24.09
N SER A 44 -13.10 5.92 -24.03
CA SER A 44 -13.57 6.70 -25.17
C SER A 44 -12.58 7.81 -25.53
N GLU A 45 -12.17 7.87 -26.81
CA GLU A 45 -11.34 8.98 -27.30
C GLU A 45 -12.00 10.34 -27.05
N LYS A 46 -13.32 10.42 -27.12
CA LYS A 46 -14.07 11.64 -26.79
C LYS A 46 -13.84 12.07 -25.34
N SER A 47 -13.90 11.11 -24.39
CA SER A 47 -13.63 11.43 -22.97
C SER A 47 -12.20 11.87 -22.77
N VAL A 48 -11.23 11.28 -23.47
CA VAL A 48 -9.83 11.71 -23.43
C VAL A 48 -9.66 13.12 -23.95
N GLU A 49 -10.21 13.43 -25.13
CA GLU A 49 -10.15 14.80 -25.70
C GLU A 49 -10.79 15.85 -24.78
N GLU A 50 -11.92 15.51 -24.15
CA GLU A 50 -12.58 16.39 -23.18
C GLU A 50 -11.74 16.62 -21.91
N ILE A 51 -11.01 15.60 -21.43
CA ILE A 51 -10.08 15.72 -20.31
C ILE A 51 -8.87 16.56 -20.68
N GLU A 52 -8.28 16.34 -21.86
CA GLU A 52 -7.11 17.09 -22.34
C GLU A 52 -7.41 18.59 -22.48
N GLN A 53 -8.66 18.97 -22.75
CA GLN A 53 -9.10 20.36 -22.83
C GLN A 53 -9.30 21.02 -21.46
N GLN A 54 -9.25 20.25 -20.36
CA GLN A 54 -9.39 20.84 -19.03
C GLN A 54 -8.14 21.65 -18.63
N PRO A 55 -8.32 22.73 -17.87
CA PRO A 55 -7.20 23.57 -17.45
C PRO A 55 -6.19 22.79 -16.59
N GLY A 56 -4.90 22.96 -16.90
CA GLY A 56 -3.80 22.46 -16.10
C GLY A 56 -3.44 21.00 -16.34
N VAL A 57 -4.01 20.35 -17.32
CA VAL A 57 -3.62 18.98 -17.74
C VAL A 57 -2.25 19.05 -18.41
N ILE A 58 -1.34 18.16 -17.97
CA ILE A 58 0.04 18.05 -18.47
C ILE A 58 0.50 16.59 -18.40
N ASN A 59 1.56 16.26 -19.13
CA ASN A 59 2.23 14.94 -19.12
C ASN A 59 1.29 13.78 -19.43
N GLU A 60 0.42 13.95 -20.42
CA GLU A 60 -0.57 12.97 -20.84
C GLU A 60 0.12 11.70 -21.37
N VAL A 61 -0.44 10.55 -20.98
CA VAL A 61 -0.01 9.23 -21.43
C VAL A 61 -1.23 8.45 -21.87
N ARG A 62 -1.23 8.04 -23.12
CA ARG A 62 -2.14 7.01 -23.62
C ARG A 62 -1.49 5.66 -23.48
N LEU A 63 -2.22 4.73 -22.87
CA LEU A 63 -1.78 3.35 -22.69
C LEU A 63 -2.77 2.42 -23.37
N TYR A 64 -2.34 1.81 -24.46
CA TYR A 64 -3.08 0.80 -25.21
C TYR A 64 -2.70 -0.59 -24.70
N ARG A 65 -3.57 -1.56 -24.90
CA ARG A 65 -3.32 -2.95 -24.58
C ARG A 65 -4.06 -3.88 -25.53
N ASN A 66 -3.45 -5.02 -25.86
CA ASN A 66 -4.14 -6.10 -26.55
C ASN A 66 -5.18 -6.76 -25.64
N THR A 67 -6.18 -7.38 -26.25
CA THR A 67 -7.32 -8.02 -25.57
C THR A 67 -7.40 -9.50 -25.95
N PHE A 68 -8.32 -10.24 -25.32
CA PHE A 68 -8.61 -11.62 -25.72
C PHE A 68 -9.30 -11.73 -27.10
N GLU A 69 -9.82 -10.61 -27.63
CA GLU A 69 -10.40 -10.55 -28.99
C GLU A 69 -9.33 -10.43 -30.09
N ASP A 70 -8.07 -10.14 -29.72
CA ASP A 70 -6.93 -10.09 -30.64
C ASP A 70 -6.32 -11.47 -30.90
N ASP A 71 -7.12 -12.52 -30.90
CA ASP A 71 -6.72 -13.94 -31.03
C ASP A 71 -6.08 -14.33 -32.35
N HIS A 72 -6.06 -13.43 -33.32
CA HIS A 72 -5.36 -13.57 -34.58
C HIS A 72 -3.89 -13.10 -34.53
N ILE A 73 -3.48 -12.46 -33.45
CA ILE A 73 -2.11 -11.95 -33.23
C ILE A 73 -1.47 -12.70 -32.09
N ALA A 74 -0.29 -13.22 -32.30
CA ALA A 74 0.53 -13.91 -31.32
C ALA A 74 1.90 -13.26 -31.21
N CYS A 75 2.57 -13.47 -30.09
CA CYS A 75 3.98 -13.13 -29.93
C CYS A 75 4.75 -14.30 -29.30
N ASP A 76 5.79 -14.75 -29.96
CA ASP A 76 6.71 -15.78 -29.46
C ASP A 76 7.88 -15.12 -28.75
N TRP A 77 7.99 -15.35 -27.46
CA TRP A 77 9.09 -14.83 -26.64
C TRP A 77 10.21 -15.86 -26.38
N GLY A 78 10.34 -16.84 -27.31
CA GLY A 78 11.50 -17.70 -27.41
C GLY A 78 11.52 -18.90 -26.45
N PRO A 79 12.72 -19.37 -26.02
CA PRO A 79 12.90 -20.71 -25.42
C PRO A 79 12.26 -20.89 -24.05
N SER A 80 11.78 -19.85 -23.43
CA SER A 80 11.05 -19.92 -22.17
C SER A 80 9.59 -20.33 -22.34
N PHE A 81 9.13 -20.45 -23.59
CA PHE A 81 7.77 -20.84 -23.89
C PHE A 81 7.70 -22.31 -24.31
N SER A 82 6.82 -23.06 -23.71
CA SER A 82 6.57 -24.46 -24.03
C SER A 82 5.07 -24.75 -23.87
N ILE A 83 4.43 -25.27 -24.91
CA ILE A 83 3.02 -25.65 -24.91
C ILE A 83 2.91 -27.09 -24.37
N ASP A 84 2.27 -27.25 -23.20
CA ASP A 84 2.03 -28.58 -22.61
C ASP A 84 0.58 -29.07 -22.80
N ASN A 85 -0.35 -28.22 -23.25
CA ASN A 85 -1.76 -28.57 -23.40
C ASN A 85 -2.35 -27.96 -24.66
N THR A 86 -3.38 -28.61 -25.21
CA THR A 86 -4.13 -28.18 -26.40
C THR A 86 -5.34 -27.30 -26.06
N ASP A 87 -5.57 -26.98 -24.80
CA ASP A 87 -6.67 -26.13 -24.39
C ASP A 87 -6.33 -24.64 -24.61
N LYS A 88 -7.36 -23.80 -24.69
CA LYS A 88 -7.27 -22.35 -24.93
C LYS A 88 -6.33 -21.61 -23.96
N TYR A 89 -6.04 -22.19 -22.82
CA TYR A 89 -5.16 -21.65 -21.79
C TYR A 89 -4.20 -22.72 -21.33
N ALA A 90 -2.99 -22.79 -21.85
CA ALA A 90 -1.97 -23.58 -21.21
C ALA A 90 -0.57 -23.40 -21.81
N TYR A 91 0.33 -22.90 -21.04
CA TYR A 91 1.74 -23.15 -21.23
C TYR A 91 2.39 -23.47 -19.88
N VAL A 92 3.49 -24.16 -19.91
CA VAL A 92 4.27 -24.49 -18.71
C VAL A 92 5.60 -23.75 -18.81
N LEU A 93 5.88 -22.95 -17.81
CA LEU A 93 7.22 -22.40 -17.63
C LEU A 93 8.19 -23.53 -17.27
N PRO A 94 9.44 -23.49 -17.78
CA PRO A 94 10.48 -24.40 -17.29
C PRO A 94 10.61 -24.29 -15.77
N ASP A 95 10.86 -25.45 -15.10
CA ASP A 95 11.12 -25.50 -13.65
C ASP A 95 12.26 -24.58 -13.19
N SER A 96 13.12 -24.13 -14.12
CA SER A 96 14.19 -23.17 -13.87
C SER A 96 13.71 -21.74 -13.61
N LEU A 97 12.48 -21.41 -14.04
CA LEU A 97 11.85 -20.12 -13.78
C LEU A 97 10.92 -20.26 -12.57
N ASN A 98 11.51 -20.25 -11.39
CA ASN A 98 10.77 -20.30 -10.12
C ASN A 98 10.11 -18.96 -9.84
N LEU A 99 8.90 -18.75 -10.35
CA LEU A 99 8.12 -17.51 -10.21
C LEU A 99 7.58 -17.27 -8.79
N GLY A 100 7.77 -18.21 -7.87
CA GLY A 100 7.59 -18.01 -6.42
C GLY A 100 6.20 -17.66 -5.91
N TRP A 101 5.16 -17.57 -6.76
CA TRP A 101 3.85 -17.06 -6.35
C TRP A 101 2.63 -17.73 -6.98
N THR A 102 2.77 -18.69 -7.83
CA THR A 102 1.62 -19.34 -8.45
C THR A 102 1.55 -20.81 -8.13
N GLU A 103 0.88 -21.15 -7.05
CA GLU A 103 0.11 -22.36 -6.98
C GLU A 103 -1.30 -22.09 -7.56
N TYR A 104 -1.40 -21.86 -8.86
CA TYR A 104 -2.59 -22.29 -9.58
C TYR A 104 -2.52 -23.79 -9.70
N GLU A 105 -3.67 -24.48 -9.66
CA GLU A 105 -3.77 -25.94 -9.65
C GLU A 105 -2.64 -26.61 -10.45
N ASP A 106 -1.78 -27.37 -9.76
CA ASP A 106 -0.60 -28.07 -10.29
C ASP A 106 0.69 -27.26 -10.54
N GLY A 107 0.84 -26.01 -10.03
CA GLY A 107 2.11 -25.25 -10.15
C GLY A 107 2.43 -24.80 -11.57
N LYS A 108 1.43 -24.56 -12.39
CA LYS A 108 1.55 -24.14 -13.80
C LYS A 108 1.00 -22.73 -13.97
N ASP A 109 1.77 -21.89 -14.63
CA ASP A 109 1.28 -20.62 -15.17
C ASP A 109 0.63 -20.83 -16.53
N TYR A 110 -0.49 -20.15 -16.77
CA TYR A 110 -1.24 -20.28 -18.02
C TYR A 110 -1.20 -18.97 -18.79
N ALA A 111 -1.01 -19.05 -20.11
CA ALA A 111 -1.19 -17.95 -21.05
C ALA A 111 -2.37 -18.24 -21.97
N ALA A 112 -3.08 -17.20 -22.36
CA ALA A 112 -4.07 -17.31 -23.42
C ALA A 112 -3.37 -17.61 -24.74
N LEU A 113 -3.94 -18.55 -25.50
CA LEU A 113 -3.43 -18.99 -26.79
C LEU A 113 -4.33 -18.50 -27.91
N THR A 114 -3.71 -18.23 -29.07
CA THR A 114 -4.44 -18.01 -30.32
C THR A 114 -5.04 -19.33 -30.86
N ALA A 115 -5.85 -19.24 -31.91
CA ALA A 115 -6.38 -20.41 -32.60
C ALA A 115 -5.29 -21.36 -33.14
N ASP A 116 -4.08 -20.85 -33.42
CA ASP A 116 -2.92 -21.61 -33.89
C ASP A 116 -2.02 -22.10 -32.74
N ASN A 117 -2.51 -22.09 -31.50
CA ASN A 117 -1.78 -22.49 -30.28
C ASN A 117 -0.48 -21.70 -30.02
N LEU A 118 -0.44 -20.45 -30.40
CA LEU A 118 0.62 -19.51 -30.05
C LEU A 118 0.14 -18.57 -28.95
N PRO A 119 1.03 -18.03 -28.10
CA PRO A 119 0.64 -17.17 -27.01
C PRO A 119 0.20 -15.79 -27.47
N LEU A 120 -0.86 -15.25 -26.85
CA LEU A 120 -1.28 -13.86 -27.07
C LEU A 120 -0.24 -12.84 -26.59
N GLY A 121 0.40 -13.12 -25.45
CA GLY A 121 1.30 -12.19 -24.75
C GLY A 121 0.60 -10.95 -24.19
N ASN A 122 1.26 -10.27 -23.26
CA ASN A 122 0.78 -9.00 -22.71
C ASN A 122 1.48 -7.84 -23.41
N VAL A 123 0.87 -7.32 -24.48
CA VAL A 123 1.45 -6.26 -25.30
C VAL A 123 0.78 -4.92 -24.99
N TYR A 124 1.62 -3.92 -24.77
CA TYR A 124 1.20 -2.55 -24.45
C TYR A 124 1.78 -1.56 -25.46
N GLY A 125 0.93 -0.69 -25.99
CA GLY A 125 1.34 0.50 -26.73
C GLY A 125 1.27 1.72 -25.85
N PHE A 126 2.26 2.59 -25.88
CA PHE A 126 2.27 3.77 -25.02
C PHE A 126 2.78 5.03 -25.70
N SER A 127 2.28 6.19 -25.27
CA SER A 127 2.78 7.48 -25.71
C SER A 127 4.04 7.88 -24.94
N GLU A 128 4.88 8.73 -25.54
CA GLU A 128 6.25 9.01 -25.12
C GLU A 128 6.45 9.44 -23.67
N ASN A 129 5.47 10.14 -23.08
CA ASN A 129 5.58 10.65 -21.71
C ASN A 129 5.66 9.54 -20.66
N LEU A 130 5.27 8.31 -20.97
CA LEU A 130 5.41 7.18 -20.05
C LEU A 130 6.88 6.84 -19.76
N LEU A 131 7.79 7.08 -20.69
CA LEU A 131 9.23 6.85 -20.48
C LEU A 131 9.78 7.62 -19.29
N ASN A 132 9.27 8.83 -19.03
CA ASN A 132 9.65 9.64 -17.88
C ASN A 132 9.13 9.07 -16.54
N LYS A 133 8.18 8.13 -16.60
CA LYS A 133 7.55 7.50 -15.45
C LYS A 133 8.05 6.07 -15.21
N MET A 134 8.84 5.51 -16.13
CA MET A 134 9.50 4.21 -15.98
C MET A 134 10.83 4.35 -15.24
N ASP A 135 11.16 3.35 -14.43
CA ASP A 135 12.49 3.19 -13.84
C ASP A 135 13.24 2.12 -14.65
N ILE A 136 14.26 2.53 -15.39
CA ILE A 136 15.05 1.60 -16.21
C ILE A 136 15.99 0.80 -15.30
N ILE A 137 15.87 -0.54 -15.38
CA ILE A 137 16.63 -1.48 -14.55
C ILE A 137 17.85 -2.01 -15.29
N GLU A 138 17.71 -2.29 -16.60
CA GLU A 138 18.77 -2.85 -17.44
C GLU A 138 18.64 -2.33 -18.86
N GLY A 139 19.76 -2.18 -19.58
CA GLY A 139 19.81 -1.77 -20.96
C GLY A 139 20.00 -0.28 -21.16
N GLU A 140 19.42 0.27 -22.22
CA GLU A 140 19.51 1.71 -22.54
C GLU A 140 18.75 2.53 -21.50
N SER A 141 19.40 3.49 -20.90
CA SER A 141 18.87 4.30 -19.80
C SER A 141 18.63 5.78 -20.15
N ASP A 142 19.16 6.24 -21.28
CA ASP A 142 18.91 7.59 -21.76
C ASP A 142 17.53 7.67 -22.41
N VAL A 143 16.62 8.41 -21.79
CA VAL A 143 15.23 8.55 -22.25
C VAL A 143 15.15 9.07 -23.69
N SER A 144 16.05 9.95 -24.11
CA SER A 144 16.06 10.51 -25.46
C SER A 144 16.44 9.45 -26.49
N VAL A 145 17.42 8.61 -26.15
CA VAL A 145 17.86 7.49 -26.98
C VAL A 145 16.80 6.38 -27.04
N LEU A 146 16.19 6.08 -25.87
CA LEU A 146 15.08 5.12 -25.82
C LEU A 146 13.92 5.57 -26.71
N LYS A 147 13.52 6.84 -26.61
CA LYS A 147 12.49 7.42 -27.46
C LYS A 147 12.84 7.26 -28.94
N GLU A 148 14.04 7.67 -29.35
CA GLU A 148 14.48 7.56 -30.75
C GLU A 148 14.40 6.11 -31.26
N LYS A 149 14.93 5.16 -30.49
CA LYS A 149 14.93 3.74 -30.88
C LYS A 149 13.52 3.13 -30.90
N LEU A 150 12.63 3.47 -29.97
CA LEU A 150 11.28 2.91 -29.89
C LEU A 150 10.34 3.41 -30.97
N TRP A 151 10.52 4.67 -31.42
CA TRP A 151 9.64 5.27 -32.43
C TRP A 151 10.17 5.13 -33.87
N ASN A 152 11.45 4.85 -34.05
CA ASN A 152 12.04 4.71 -35.38
C ASN A 152 12.36 3.28 -35.78
N ASP A 153 12.43 2.35 -34.84
CA ASP A 153 12.82 0.96 -35.07
C ASP A 153 11.87 -0.01 -34.36
N ASN A 154 11.93 -1.29 -34.75
CA ASN A 154 11.18 -2.37 -34.10
C ASN A 154 11.84 -2.76 -32.77
N ASN A 155 11.62 -1.95 -31.75
CA ASN A 155 12.17 -2.16 -30.43
C ASN A 155 11.07 -2.20 -29.36
N VAL A 156 11.34 -2.94 -28.27
CA VAL A 156 10.43 -3.07 -27.12
C VAL A 156 11.19 -2.94 -25.81
N ILE A 157 10.44 -2.58 -24.78
CA ILE A 157 10.87 -2.60 -23.38
C ILE A 157 10.07 -3.67 -22.64
N LEU A 158 10.75 -4.50 -21.86
CA LEU A 158 10.08 -5.40 -20.93
C LEU A 158 9.81 -4.67 -19.62
N VAL A 159 8.57 -4.71 -19.18
CA VAL A 159 8.15 -3.96 -17.99
C VAL A 159 7.68 -4.89 -16.88
N SER A 160 8.17 -4.64 -15.67
CA SER A 160 7.69 -5.27 -14.44
C SER A 160 7.12 -4.20 -13.50
N ASN A 161 6.59 -4.61 -12.36
CA ASN A 161 6.09 -3.69 -11.33
C ASN A 161 6.84 -3.86 -10.02
N TYR A 162 6.82 -2.81 -9.22
CA TYR A 162 7.26 -2.90 -7.83
C TYR A 162 6.19 -3.58 -6.98
N ASN A 163 6.62 -4.44 -6.06
CA ASN A 163 5.76 -5.00 -5.04
C ASN A 163 5.42 -3.95 -3.96
N ASP A 164 4.56 -4.33 -3.02
CA ASP A 164 4.14 -3.46 -1.91
C ASP A 164 5.27 -2.97 -1.01
N LYS A 165 6.45 -3.57 -1.10
CA LYS A 165 7.64 -3.18 -0.35
C LYS A 165 8.56 -2.23 -1.13
N GLY A 166 8.19 -1.88 -2.37
CA GLY A 166 9.02 -1.10 -3.27
C GLY A 166 10.21 -1.90 -3.82
N GLU A 167 10.16 -3.23 -3.74
CA GLU A 167 11.12 -4.13 -4.35
C GLU A 167 10.58 -4.56 -5.71
N LEU A 168 11.46 -4.87 -6.66
CA LEU A 168 11.04 -5.39 -7.94
C LEU A 168 10.27 -6.70 -7.73
N SER A 169 9.08 -6.77 -8.24
CA SER A 169 8.31 -8.01 -8.21
C SER A 169 9.12 -9.12 -8.89
N GLY A 170 9.39 -10.23 -8.17
CA GLY A 170 10.19 -11.35 -8.65
C GLY A 170 11.70 -11.30 -8.40
N GLY A 171 12.16 -10.27 -7.71
CA GLY A 171 13.59 -10.17 -7.36
C GLY A 171 14.50 -9.86 -8.54
N ALA A 172 15.80 -9.96 -8.31
CA ALA A 172 16.84 -9.69 -9.32
C ALA A 172 16.97 -10.79 -10.40
N ASP A 173 16.25 -11.89 -10.27
CA ASP A 173 16.53 -13.15 -11.00
C ASP A 173 15.81 -13.30 -12.34
N ASN A 174 15.46 -12.22 -13.02
CA ASN A 174 14.88 -12.28 -14.38
C ASN A 174 13.49 -12.97 -14.51
N THR A 175 12.87 -13.36 -13.41
CA THR A 175 11.69 -14.21 -13.38
C THR A 175 10.47 -13.53 -14.02
N TYR A 176 10.28 -12.22 -13.77
CA TYR A 176 9.17 -11.46 -14.36
C TYR A 176 9.41 -11.01 -15.81
N TYR A 177 10.61 -11.19 -16.29
CA TYR A 177 10.93 -10.95 -17.70
C TYR A 177 10.97 -12.26 -18.49
N PHE A 178 10.47 -13.34 -17.89
CA PHE A 178 10.31 -14.67 -18.52
C PHE A 178 11.61 -15.19 -19.17
N GLY A 179 12.76 -14.92 -18.50
CA GLY A 179 14.08 -15.35 -19.02
C GLY A 179 14.62 -14.52 -20.17
N LEU A 180 13.86 -13.55 -20.68
CA LEU A 180 14.33 -12.66 -21.74
C LEU A 180 15.40 -11.70 -21.23
N SER A 181 16.38 -11.42 -22.08
CA SER A 181 17.48 -10.51 -21.84
C SER A 181 17.48 -9.34 -22.82
N VAL A 182 18.16 -8.26 -22.46
CA VAL A 182 18.39 -7.16 -23.41
C VAL A 182 19.19 -7.69 -24.59
N GLY A 183 18.69 -7.46 -25.81
CA GLY A 183 19.23 -7.97 -27.06
C GLY A 183 18.50 -9.19 -27.61
N ASP A 184 17.64 -9.84 -26.82
CA ASP A 184 16.78 -10.91 -27.33
C ASP A 184 15.68 -10.36 -28.24
N THR A 185 15.11 -11.21 -29.07
CA THR A 185 14.09 -10.86 -30.04
C THR A 185 12.75 -11.55 -29.73
N ILE A 186 11.66 -10.87 -30.06
CA ILE A 186 10.29 -11.35 -29.94
C ILE A 186 9.67 -11.34 -31.32
N GLN A 187 9.27 -12.51 -31.81
CA GLN A 187 8.62 -12.66 -33.10
C GLN A 187 7.11 -12.51 -32.97
N PHE A 188 6.51 -11.64 -33.78
CA PHE A 188 5.06 -11.51 -33.88
C PHE A 188 4.53 -12.35 -35.04
N TYR A 189 3.30 -12.81 -34.91
CA TYR A 189 2.58 -13.60 -35.90
C TYR A 189 1.18 -13.03 -36.09
N GLU A 190 0.71 -13.02 -37.34
CA GLU A 190 -0.68 -12.71 -37.69
C GLU A 190 -1.28 -13.92 -38.39
N ASN A 191 -2.36 -14.49 -37.85
CA ASN A 191 -3.00 -15.72 -38.35
C ASN A 191 -2.00 -16.88 -38.55
N GLY A 192 -1.08 -17.06 -37.62
CA GLY A 192 -0.05 -18.10 -37.64
C GLY A 192 1.12 -17.82 -38.59
N ALA A 193 1.11 -16.73 -39.35
CA ALA A 193 2.22 -16.35 -40.23
C ALA A 193 3.15 -15.34 -39.52
N PRO A 194 4.49 -15.54 -39.56
CA PRO A 194 5.42 -14.59 -38.96
C PRO A 194 5.33 -13.23 -39.66
N THR A 195 5.29 -12.17 -38.86
CA THR A 195 5.26 -10.78 -39.31
C THR A 195 6.56 -10.08 -38.92
N GLU A 196 6.51 -9.22 -37.91
CA GLU A 196 7.64 -8.41 -37.47
C GLU A 196 8.34 -8.99 -36.26
N GLU A 197 9.66 -8.79 -36.20
CA GLU A 197 10.51 -9.15 -35.08
C GLU A 197 10.90 -7.88 -34.34
N PHE A 198 10.79 -7.89 -33.02
CA PHE A 198 11.12 -6.77 -32.14
C PHE A 198 12.29 -7.13 -31.23
N THR A 199 13.23 -6.19 -31.06
CA THR A 199 14.39 -6.37 -30.19
C THR A 199 14.10 -5.76 -28.80
N VAL A 200 14.42 -6.49 -27.74
CA VAL A 200 14.37 -6.00 -26.36
C VAL A 200 15.56 -5.06 -26.13
N ILE A 201 15.32 -3.76 -25.93
CA ILE A 201 16.39 -2.77 -25.73
C ILE A 201 16.57 -2.35 -24.28
N ALA A 202 15.58 -2.57 -23.43
CA ALA A 202 15.65 -2.27 -22.01
C ALA A 202 14.70 -3.15 -21.21
N LYS A 203 15.00 -3.27 -19.91
CA LYS A 203 14.08 -3.74 -18.88
C LYS A 203 13.75 -2.59 -17.94
N ALA A 204 12.48 -2.42 -17.64
CA ALA A 204 11.99 -1.33 -16.79
C ALA A 204 11.06 -1.83 -15.70
N ALA A 205 10.84 -1.00 -14.71
CA ALA A 205 9.76 -1.17 -13.73
C ALA A 205 8.90 0.08 -13.67
N VAL A 206 7.61 -0.13 -13.44
CA VAL A 206 6.64 0.94 -13.18
C VAL A 206 5.98 0.71 -11.82
N THR A 207 5.39 1.75 -11.28
CA THR A 207 4.60 1.60 -10.05
C THR A 207 3.30 0.86 -10.37
N SER A 208 2.71 0.20 -9.38
CA SER A 208 1.49 -0.59 -9.57
C SER A 208 0.33 0.22 -10.14
N ASN A 209 0.24 1.52 -9.84
CA ASN A 209 -0.82 2.38 -10.37
C ASN A 209 -0.69 2.65 -11.87
N GLU A 210 0.51 2.85 -12.39
CA GLU A 210 0.74 3.03 -13.82
C GLU A 210 0.52 1.75 -14.63
N MET A 211 0.59 0.59 -13.95
CA MET A 211 0.42 -0.69 -14.61
C MET A 211 -1.01 -1.24 -14.53
N THR A 212 -1.64 -1.14 -13.36
CA THR A 212 -2.93 -1.77 -13.11
C THR A 212 -4.13 -0.84 -13.27
N LEU A 213 -3.89 0.49 -13.28
CA LEU A 213 -4.89 1.55 -13.35
C LEU A 213 -6.04 1.47 -12.32
N THR A 214 -6.18 0.33 -11.66
CA THR A 214 -7.35 -0.03 -10.81
C THR A 214 -7.10 0.09 -9.31
N GLY A 215 -5.99 0.73 -8.90
CA GLY A 215 -5.82 1.19 -7.51
C GLY A 215 -5.74 0.08 -6.45
N GLY A 216 -4.94 -0.95 -6.65
CA GLY A 216 -4.58 -1.83 -5.54
C GLY A 216 -4.89 -3.32 -5.70
N GLY A 217 -5.12 -3.79 -6.89
CA GLY A 217 -5.12 -5.22 -7.19
C GLY A 217 -4.45 -5.45 -8.52
N SER A 218 -3.56 -6.41 -8.61
CA SER A 218 -3.21 -6.93 -9.92
C SER A 218 -4.51 -7.42 -10.56
N ASN A 219 -4.97 -6.77 -11.62
CA ASN A 219 -6.08 -7.29 -12.40
C ASN A 219 -5.57 -8.53 -13.17
N ILE A 220 -5.37 -9.61 -12.42
CA ILE A 220 -5.03 -10.93 -12.96
C ILE A 220 -6.06 -11.33 -14.04
N ALA A 221 -7.30 -10.85 -13.88
CA ALA A 221 -8.39 -11.12 -14.80
C ALA A 221 -8.16 -10.60 -16.24
N THR A 222 -7.37 -9.55 -16.42
CA THR A 222 -7.04 -9.03 -17.76
C THR A 222 -5.67 -9.47 -18.26
N ASP A 223 -4.90 -10.22 -17.47
CA ASP A 223 -3.57 -10.70 -17.83
C ASP A 223 -3.70 -11.96 -18.71
N VAL A 224 -3.22 -11.91 -19.92
CA VAL A 224 -3.23 -13.03 -20.85
C VAL A 224 -2.03 -13.97 -20.66
N GLY A 225 -1.19 -13.67 -19.69
CA GLY A 225 0.04 -14.42 -19.37
C GLY A 225 1.26 -13.98 -20.21
N GLY A 226 2.44 -14.30 -19.68
CA GLY A 226 3.70 -13.98 -20.35
C GLY A 226 4.30 -12.62 -19.95
N PRO A 227 5.43 -12.25 -20.60
CA PRO A 227 6.10 -10.99 -20.33
C PRO A 227 5.23 -9.81 -20.72
N LYS A 228 5.40 -8.70 -20.03
CA LYS A 228 4.74 -7.44 -20.39
C LYS A 228 5.64 -6.67 -21.34
N ILE A 229 5.23 -6.65 -22.60
CA ILE A 229 5.97 -6.11 -23.73
C ILE A 229 5.42 -4.72 -24.02
N TYR A 230 6.27 -3.71 -23.89
CA TYR A 230 5.90 -2.32 -24.11
C TYR A 230 6.59 -1.78 -25.37
N MET A 231 5.80 -1.24 -26.31
CA MET A 231 6.27 -0.65 -27.56
C MET A 231 5.68 0.74 -27.74
N SER A 232 6.19 1.49 -28.72
CA SER A 232 5.59 2.77 -29.10
C SER A 232 4.13 2.59 -29.51
N GLU A 233 3.29 3.59 -29.27
CA GLU A 233 1.89 3.55 -29.69
C GLU A 233 1.74 3.40 -31.20
N ASP A 234 2.70 3.87 -31.99
CA ASP A 234 2.70 3.76 -33.44
C ASP A 234 2.88 2.29 -33.86
N ASN A 235 3.90 1.59 -33.36
CA ASN A 235 4.12 0.18 -33.62
C ASN A 235 2.94 -0.67 -33.13
N PHE A 236 2.39 -0.33 -31.96
CA PHE A 236 1.22 -1.04 -31.43
C PHE A 236 0.01 -0.92 -32.37
N LYS A 237 -0.32 0.29 -32.84
CA LYS A 237 -1.43 0.54 -33.77
C LYS A 237 -1.20 -0.05 -35.17
N GLU A 238 0.04 -0.29 -35.54
CA GLU A 238 0.38 -0.97 -36.77
C GLU A 238 0.06 -2.47 -36.68
N ILE A 239 0.37 -3.10 -35.54
CA ILE A 239 0.08 -4.53 -35.29
C ILE A 239 -1.40 -4.72 -34.97
N TYR A 240 -1.93 -3.99 -33.99
CA TYR A 240 -3.32 -4.10 -33.54
C TYR A 240 -4.20 -3.05 -34.20
N LYS A 241 -4.92 -3.46 -35.26
CA LYS A 241 -5.75 -2.54 -36.05
C LYS A 241 -6.95 -1.97 -35.32
N THR A 242 -7.38 -2.62 -34.23
CA THR A 242 -8.44 -2.14 -33.34
C THR A 242 -7.85 -1.96 -31.93
N PRO A 243 -7.04 -0.90 -31.71
CA PRO A 243 -6.34 -0.72 -30.45
C PRO A 243 -7.32 -0.40 -29.33
N THR A 244 -7.22 -1.11 -28.21
CA THR A 244 -7.98 -0.82 -27.02
C THR A 244 -7.20 0.17 -26.15
N LEU A 245 -7.72 1.39 -25.98
CA LEU A 245 -7.16 2.38 -25.05
C LEU A 245 -7.49 1.91 -23.65
N TYR A 246 -6.51 1.23 -23.04
CA TYR A 246 -6.62 0.61 -21.71
C TYR A 246 -6.72 1.66 -20.61
N GLY A 247 -5.97 2.78 -20.74
CA GLY A 247 -6.00 3.84 -19.79
C GLY A 247 -5.38 5.14 -20.28
N PHE A 248 -5.78 6.20 -19.63
CA PHE A 248 -5.27 7.54 -19.84
C PHE A 248 -4.73 8.10 -18.54
N LEU A 249 -3.42 8.36 -18.49
CA LEU A 249 -2.70 8.85 -17.32
C LEU A 249 -2.29 10.29 -17.56
N PHE A 250 -2.41 11.15 -16.57
CA PHE A 250 -1.99 12.53 -16.69
C PHE A 250 -1.70 13.19 -15.34
N ASP A 251 -0.96 14.29 -15.39
CA ASP A 251 -0.73 15.15 -14.25
C ASP A 251 -1.57 16.40 -14.36
N VAL A 252 -1.86 17.06 -13.24
CA VAL A 252 -2.62 18.31 -13.21
C VAL A 252 -1.91 19.31 -12.32
N GLU A 253 -1.78 20.55 -12.78
CA GLU A 253 -1.24 21.64 -11.96
C GLU A 253 -1.99 21.75 -10.62
N GLU A 254 -1.27 21.96 -9.51
CA GLU A 254 -1.80 21.89 -8.15
C GLU A 254 -3.06 22.72 -7.93
N GLN A 255 -3.15 23.87 -8.61
CA GLN A 255 -4.30 24.79 -8.50
C GLN A 255 -5.59 24.26 -9.13
N TYR A 256 -5.51 23.32 -10.09
CA TYR A 256 -6.66 22.75 -10.81
C TYR A 256 -7.01 21.32 -10.35
N GLN A 257 -6.24 20.71 -9.46
CA GLN A 257 -6.47 19.32 -9.02
C GLN A 257 -7.89 19.07 -8.47
N GLN A 258 -8.40 20.02 -7.67
CA GLN A 258 -9.76 19.89 -7.11
C GLN A 258 -10.84 20.06 -8.19
N ASP A 259 -10.64 20.91 -9.17
CA ASP A 259 -11.59 21.11 -10.26
C ASP A 259 -11.61 19.88 -11.18
N MET A 260 -10.47 19.27 -11.43
CA MET A 260 -10.36 18.02 -12.16
C MET A 260 -11.07 16.86 -11.41
N GLU A 261 -10.89 16.73 -10.10
CA GLU A 261 -11.64 15.75 -9.29
C GLU A 261 -13.16 15.96 -9.45
N ASN A 262 -13.62 17.20 -9.34
CA ASN A 262 -15.03 17.53 -9.49
C ASN A 262 -15.55 17.27 -10.92
N TYR A 263 -14.70 17.42 -11.92
CA TYR A 263 -15.04 17.11 -13.31
C TYR A 263 -15.21 15.60 -13.50
N LEU A 264 -14.20 14.81 -13.13
CA LEU A 264 -14.22 13.36 -13.28
C LEU A 264 -15.32 12.68 -12.44
N MET A 265 -15.67 13.21 -11.27
CA MET A 265 -16.80 12.72 -10.48
C MET A 265 -18.17 12.82 -11.18
N ARG A 266 -18.29 13.70 -12.17
CA ARG A 266 -19.54 13.92 -12.91
C ARG A 266 -19.60 13.13 -14.20
N ASP A 267 -18.46 12.66 -14.67
CA ASP A 267 -18.37 11.82 -15.85
C ASP A 267 -18.66 10.36 -15.45
N THR A 268 -19.73 9.81 -15.98
CA THR A 268 -20.17 8.44 -15.69
C THR A 268 -19.57 7.41 -16.66
N ASP A 269 -18.94 7.86 -17.74
CA ASP A 269 -18.43 7.01 -18.80
C ASP A 269 -17.00 6.51 -18.49
N VAL A 270 -16.36 7.09 -17.48
CA VAL A 270 -15.03 6.72 -17.05
C VAL A 270 -14.95 6.48 -15.54
N SER A 271 -14.10 5.57 -15.15
CA SER A 271 -13.61 5.42 -13.77
C SER A 271 -12.23 6.04 -13.64
N TYR A 272 -11.88 6.50 -12.46
CA TYR A 272 -10.58 7.10 -12.25
C TYR A 272 -9.98 6.80 -10.88
N ASN A 273 -8.67 6.83 -10.84
CA ASN A 273 -7.88 6.88 -9.60
C ASN A 273 -7.15 8.22 -9.54
N SER A 274 -7.07 8.81 -8.37
CA SER A 274 -6.28 10.02 -8.15
C SER A 274 -5.43 9.92 -6.90
N ILE A 275 -4.33 10.66 -6.89
CA ILE A 275 -3.50 10.81 -5.69
C ILE A 275 -4.32 11.36 -4.52
N THR A 276 -5.27 12.25 -4.79
CA THR A 276 -6.15 12.84 -3.76
C THR A 276 -7.07 11.80 -3.14
N THR A 277 -7.73 10.99 -3.96
CA THR A 277 -8.60 9.89 -3.49
C THR A 277 -7.80 8.83 -2.72
N LEU A 278 -6.62 8.44 -3.20
CA LEU A 278 -5.72 7.53 -2.49
C LEU A 278 -5.32 8.08 -1.12
N LYS A 279 -4.94 9.36 -1.04
CA LYS A 279 -4.65 10.02 0.24
C LYS A 279 -5.86 10.07 1.17
N ALA A 280 -7.04 10.36 0.64
CA ALA A 280 -8.28 10.40 1.43
C ALA A 280 -8.62 9.02 2.00
N ASN A 281 -8.45 7.95 1.22
CA ASN A 281 -8.66 6.57 1.67
C ASN A 281 -7.69 6.18 2.79
N VAL A 282 -6.39 6.48 2.65
CA VAL A 282 -5.37 6.24 3.68
C VAL A 282 -5.68 7.00 4.96
N LEU A 283 -6.06 8.29 4.85
CA LEU A 283 -6.46 9.10 5.99
C LEU A 283 -7.76 8.57 6.64
N GLY A 284 -8.69 8.09 5.83
CA GLY A 284 -9.94 7.45 6.29
C GLY A 284 -9.65 6.21 7.15
N ILE A 285 -8.84 5.28 6.63
CA ILE A 285 -8.42 4.08 7.36
C ILE A 285 -7.71 4.46 8.67
N LYS A 286 -6.77 5.40 8.62
CA LYS A 286 -6.08 5.90 9.80
C LYS A 286 -7.04 6.46 10.85
N ASN A 287 -8.04 7.26 10.45
CA ASN A 287 -9.01 7.84 11.36
C ASN A 287 -9.89 6.76 12.01
N VAL A 288 -10.30 5.73 11.26
CA VAL A 288 -11.04 4.58 11.79
C VAL A 288 -10.19 3.82 12.82
N VAL A 289 -8.93 3.53 12.52
CA VAL A 289 -8.01 2.84 13.45
C VAL A 289 -7.80 3.67 14.72
N LEU A 290 -7.62 4.99 14.60
CA LEU A 290 -7.47 5.87 15.76
C LEU A 290 -8.76 5.93 16.60
N LEU A 291 -9.93 5.97 15.99
CA LEU A 291 -11.21 6.02 16.69
C LEU A 291 -11.49 4.70 17.42
N VAL A 292 -11.40 3.58 16.71
CA VAL A 292 -11.65 2.25 17.31
C VAL A 292 -10.59 1.92 18.36
N GLY A 293 -9.33 2.09 18.05
CA GLY A 293 -8.23 1.87 18.97
C GLY A 293 -8.29 2.80 20.19
N GLY A 294 -8.67 4.07 19.98
CA GLY A 294 -8.88 5.04 21.05
C GLY A 294 -10.04 4.68 21.97
N MET A 295 -11.17 4.20 21.42
CA MET A 295 -12.30 3.71 22.23
C MET A 295 -11.90 2.51 23.08
N ILE A 296 -11.30 1.49 22.49
CA ILE A 296 -10.83 0.29 23.21
C ILE A 296 -9.78 0.69 24.27
N GLY A 297 -8.81 1.52 23.89
CA GLY A 297 -7.78 2.02 24.80
C GLY A 297 -8.35 2.80 25.97
N SER A 298 -9.38 3.61 25.75
CA SER A 298 -10.03 4.38 26.84
C SER A 298 -10.76 3.48 27.83
N VAL A 299 -11.40 2.40 27.38
CA VAL A 299 -12.02 1.40 28.26
C VAL A 299 -10.96 0.72 29.14
N PHE A 300 -9.85 0.27 28.56
CA PHE A 300 -8.75 -0.31 29.35
C PHE A 300 -8.10 0.69 30.31
N ALA A 301 -7.97 1.95 29.90
CA ALA A 301 -7.46 3.01 30.76
C ALA A 301 -8.38 3.25 31.96
N LEU A 302 -9.70 3.26 31.79
CA LEU A 302 -10.68 3.38 32.87
C LEU A 302 -10.61 2.19 33.84
N VAL A 303 -10.55 0.97 33.32
CA VAL A 303 -10.40 -0.23 34.15
C VAL A 303 -9.09 -0.18 34.94
N GLY A 304 -8.00 0.20 34.28
CA GLY A 304 -6.69 0.39 34.97
C GLY A 304 -6.73 1.44 36.06
N LEU A 305 -7.41 2.57 35.81
CA LEU A 305 -7.60 3.64 36.79
C LEU A 305 -8.40 3.15 38.01
N ILE A 306 -9.51 2.46 37.80
CA ILE A 306 -10.33 1.89 38.88
C ILE A 306 -9.50 0.89 39.70
N ASN A 307 -8.76 0.02 39.05
CA ASN A 307 -7.88 -0.95 39.75
C ASN A 307 -6.78 -0.26 40.52
N PHE A 308 -6.18 0.81 40.02
CA PHE A 308 -5.17 1.59 40.74
C PHE A 308 -5.78 2.30 41.97
N ILE A 309 -6.97 2.89 41.84
CA ILE A 309 -7.69 3.49 42.98
C ILE A 309 -7.97 2.42 44.04
N ASN A 310 -8.49 1.26 43.64
CA ASN A 310 -8.77 0.15 44.54
C ASN A 310 -7.51 -0.34 45.25
N LEU A 311 -6.37 -0.46 44.54
CA LEU A 311 -5.09 -0.84 45.15
C LEU A 311 -4.66 0.16 46.26
N VAL A 312 -4.70 1.46 45.94
CA VAL A 312 -4.31 2.51 46.91
C VAL A 312 -5.26 2.53 48.11
N MET A 313 -6.57 2.42 47.86
CA MET A 313 -7.58 2.39 48.93
C MET A 313 -7.41 1.16 49.83
N THR A 314 -7.22 -0.02 49.25
CA THR A 314 -6.99 -1.25 50.00
C THR A 314 -5.73 -1.16 50.85
N ASN A 315 -4.63 -0.65 50.30
CA ASN A 315 -3.39 -0.43 51.05
C ASN A 315 -3.61 0.50 52.24
N ILE A 316 -4.36 1.59 52.07
CA ILE A 316 -4.66 2.53 53.20
C ILE A 316 -5.53 1.84 54.26
N VAL A 317 -6.55 1.10 53.88
CA VAL A 317 -7.46 0.44 54.80
C VAL A 317 -6.76 -0.70 55.54
N THR A 318 -6.01 -1.53 54.85
CA THR A 318 -5.32 -2.69 55.44
C THR A 318 -4.21 -2.26 56.40
N ARG A 319 -3.47 -1.21 56.04
CA ARG A 319 -2.33 -0.70 56.87
C ARG A 319 -2.73 0.45 57.81
N ARG A 320 -4.03 0.66 58.03
CA ARG A 320 -4.53 1.77 58.88
C ARG A 320 -3.95 1.77 60.30
N HIS A 321 -3.79 0.58 60.90
CA HIS A 321 -3.24 0.42 62.24
C HIS A 321 -1.75 0.77 62.29
N GLU A 322 -0.97 0.34 61.29
CA GLU A 322 0.44 0.72 61.16
C GLU A 322 0.59 2.24 61.04
N PHE A 323 -0.25 2.90 60.26
CA PHE A 323 -0.23 4.36 60.08
C PHE A 323 -0.61 5.09 61.38
N ALA A 324 -1.60 4.59 62.11
CA ALA A 324 -1.98 5.13 63.42
C ALA A 324 -0.87 4.98 64.42
N THR A 325 -0.20 3.83 64.48
CA THR A 325 0.97 3.57 65.33
C THR A 325 2.13 4.51 64.99
N MET A 326 2.46 4.68 63.71
CA MET A 326 3.51 5.64 63.31
C MET A 326 3.17 7.08 63.68
N GLN A 327 1.90 7.49 63.54
CA GLN A 327 1.45 8.81 63.97
C GLN A 327 1.50 8.98 65.48
N SER A 328 1.23 7.92 66.27
CA SER A 328 1.34 7.96 67.74
C SER A 328 2.79 8.10 68.22
N ILE A 329 3.76 7.62 67.44
CA ILE A 329 5.21 7.77 67.72
C ILE A 329 5.74 9.13 67.21
N GLY A 330 4.89 9.96 66.57
CA GLY A 330 5.24 11.32 66.15
C GLY A 330 5.34 11.59 64.69
N MET A 331 4.95 10.63 63.83
CA MET A 331 4.90 10.86 62.40
C MET A 331 3.85 11.92 62.06
N THR A 332 4.24 12.94 61.29
CA THR A 332 3.33 13.99 60.84
C THR A 332 2.50 13.54 59.61
N ASN A 333 1.32 14.14 59.41
CA ASN A 333 0.49 13.90 58.23
C ASN A 333 1.20 14.22 56.92
N ARG A 334 2.19 15.12 56.93
CA ARG A 334 3.00 15.44 55.75
C ARG A 334 3.96 14.28 55.41
N GLN A 335 4.56 13.66 56.42
CA GLN A 335 5.45 12.51 56.25
C GLN A 335 4.68 11.28 55.75
N LEU A 336 3.50 11.02 56.34
CA LEU A 336 2.62 9.94 55.91
C LEU A 336 2.20 10.13 54.44
N ARG A 337 1.80 11.33 54.04
CA ARG A 337 1.45 11.65 52.66
C ARG A 337 2.62 11.43 51.70
N LYS A 338 3.82 11.90 52.07
CA LYS A 338 5.02 11.72 51.23
C LYS A 338 5.36 10.24 51.06
N MET A 339 5.21 9.43 52.09
CA MET A 339 5.43 7.98 52.03
C MET A 339 4.44 7.31 51.07
N MET A 340 3.15 7.61 51.17
CA MET A 340 2.11 7.06 50.29
C MET A 340 2.27 7.47 48.82
N ILE A 341 2.66 8.72 48.59
CA ILE A 341 2.96 9.21 47.23
C ILE A 341 4.18 8.46 46.65
N SER A 342 5.25 8.27 47.47
CA SER A 342 6.45 7.56 47.04
C SER A 342 6.14 6.09 46.70
N GLU A 343 5.30 5.43 47.49
CA GLU A 343 4.86 4.05 47.25
C GLU A 343 4.04 3.96 45.97
N SER A 344 3.05 4.85 45.80
CA SER A 344 2.23 4.91 44.56
C SER A 344 3.05 5.22 43.31
N PHE A 345 4.05 6.10 43.46
CA PHE A 345 4.99 6.42 42.39
C PHE A 345 5.81 5.20 41.95
N SER A 346 6.27 4.39 42.93
CA SER A 346 7.01 3.15 42.61
C SER A 346 6.15 2.13 41.87
N TYR A 347 4.86 1.96 42.22
CA TYR A 347 3.94 1.11 41.51
C TYR A 347 3.70 1.58 40.07
N VAL A 348 3.46 2.89 39.91
CA VAL A 348 3.23 3.48 38.57
C VAL A 348 4.48 3.40 37.70
N LEU A 349 5.65 3.64 38.25
CA LEU A 349 6.92 3.55 37.55
C LEU A 349 7.18 2.13 37.05
N LEU A 350 7.01 1.13 37.93
CA LEU A 350 7.18 -0.29 37.55
C LEU A 350 6.16 -0.70 36.49
N ALA A 351 4.88 -0.37 36.69
CA ALA A 351 3.83 -0.66 35.70
C ALA A 351 4.06 0.05 34.36
N GLY A 352 4.56 1.29 34.40
CA GLY A 352 4.91 2.07 33.23
C GLY A 352 6.05 1.45 32.43
N ILE A 353 7.11 0.99 33.09
CA ILE A 353 8.24 0.31 32.47
C ILE A 353 7.76 -0.99 31.81
N VAL A 354 7.08 -1.87 32.54
CA VAL A 354 6.60 -3.15 32.04
C VAL A 354 5.59 -2.93 30.90
N GLY A 355 4.63 -2.01 31.08
CA GLY A 355 3.63 -1.70 30.06
C GLY A 355 4.24 -1.14 28.77
N THR A 356 5.25 -0.27 28.89
CA THR A 356 5.96 0.28 27.73
C THR A 356 6.76 -0.81 27.00
N LEU A 357 7.42 -1.71 27.71
CA LEU A 357 8.13 -2.85 27.10
C LEU A 357 7.17 -3.78 26.36
N VAL A 358 6.04 -4.13 26.98
CA VAL A 358 5.01 -4.97 26.32
C VAL A 358 4.44 -4.26 25.11
N ALA A 359 4.08 -2.98 25.22
CA ALA A 359 3.54 -2.20 24.11
C ALA A 359 4.56 -2.06 22.96
N ALA A 360 5.84 -1.83 23.27
CA ALA A 360 6.90 -1.78 22.26
C ALA A 360 7.08 -3.14 21.56
N THR A 361 7.10 -4.25 22.31
CA THR A 361 7.23 -5.58 21.73
C THR A 361 6.05 -5.93 20.82
N LEU A 362 4.81 -5.70 21.28
CA LEU A 362 3.60 -5.93 20.47
C LEU A 362 3.54 -5.00 19.26
N GLY A 363 3.96 -3.75 19.41
CA GLY A 363 4.05 -2.78 18.32
C GLY A 363 5.04 -3.22 17.23
N MET A 364 6.24 -3.66 17.65
CA MET A 364 7.30 -4.09 16.74
C MET A 364 7.00 -5.43 16.05
N THR A 365 6.19 -6.29 16.65
CA THR A 365 5.86 -7.60 16.08
C THR A 365 4.53 -7.59 15.36
N LEU A 366 3.41 -7.42 16.08
CA LEU A 366 2.07 -7.53 15.51
C LEU A 366 1.67 -6.32 14.67
N LEU A 367 1.86 -5.10 15.19
CA LEU A 367 1.45 -3.90 14.46
C LEU A 367 2.31 -3.66 13.22
N ARG A 368 3.61 -3.90 13.34
CA ARG A 368 4.52 -3.84 12.20
C ARG A 368 4.15 -4.86 11.14
N ALA A 369 3.92 -6.11 11.51
CA ALA A 369 3.50 -7.15 10.58
C ALA A 369 2.15 -6.82 9.91
N PHE A 370 1.19 -6.25 10.65
CA PHE A 370 -0.09 -5.81 10.10
C PHE A 370 0.05 -4.66 9.10
N VAL A 371 0.91 -3.68 9.41
CA VAL A 371 1.16 -2.52 8.52
C VAL A 371 1.97 -2.93 7.29
N GLU A 372 3.01 -3.76 7.45
CA GLU A 372 3.93 -4.13 6.36
C GLU A 372 3.41 -5.27 5.47
N ASN A 373 2.47 -6.10 5.94
CA ASN A 373 1.90 -7.21 5.16
C ASN A 373 0.37 -7.11 5.00
N GLY A 374 -0.25 -6.04 5.48
CA GLY A 374 -1.70 -5.82 5.40
C GLY A 374 -2.11 -5.05 4.13
N PRO A 375 -3.42 -4.88 3.91
CA PRO A 375 -3.95 -4.18 2.72
C PRO A 375 -3.54 -2.70 2.63
N THR A 376 -2.88 -2.16 3.63
CA THR A 376 -2.35 -0.78 3.67
C THR A 376 -0.82 -0.71 3.53
N SER A 377 -0.16 -1.83 3.25
CA SER A 377 1.30 -1.94 3.16
C SER A 377 1.90 -1.00 2.11
N MET A 378 1.22 -0.84 0.98
CA MET A 378 1.62 0.07 -0.09
C MET A 378 1.68 1.56 0.32
N MET A 379 0.92 1.96 1.35
CA MET A 379 0.70 3.39 1.65
C MET A 379 1.10 3.79 3.06
N MET A 380 1.46 2.83 3.91
CA MET A 380 1.79 3.08 5.32
C MET A 380 3.11 2.41 5.71
N THR A 381 4.04 3.20 6.20
CA THR A 381 5.25 2.68 6.84
C THR A 381 5.09 2.67 8.36
N PHE A 382 5.52 1.58 9.00
CA PHE A 382 5.51 1.50 10.46
C PHE A 382 6.60 2.40 11.04
N GLN A 383 6.20 3.39 11.85
CA GLN A 383 7.12 4.27 12.55
C GLN A 383 6.83 4.28 14.05
N ILE A 384 7.86 4.01 14.85
CA ILE A 384 7.78 4.08 16.30
C ILE A 384 7.85 5.55 16.72
N THR A 385 6.79 6.02 17.39
CA THR A 385 6.78 7.35 18.01
C THR A 385 6.76 7.23 19.53
N LEU A 386 7.66 7.94 20.20
CA LEU A 386 7.71 7.98 21.67
C LEU A 386 6.64 8.90 22.29
N LEU A 387 5.98 9.71 21.49
CA LEU A 387 5.00 10.70 21.96
C LEU A 387 3.84 10.09 22.76
N PRO A 388 3.17 9.01 22.33
CA PRO A 388 2.12 8.37 23.13
C PRO A 388 2.63 7.84 24.47
N ALA A 389 3.82 7.27 24.51
CA ALA A 389 4.45 6.78 25.75
C ALA A 389 4.74 7.92 26.73
N LEU A 390 5.22 9.06 26.24
CA LEU A 390 5.45 10.26 27.07
C LEU A 390 4.14 10.82 27.63
N ILE A 391 3.08 10.90 26.82
CA ILE A 391 1.76 11.37 27.28
C ILE A 391 1.23 10.45 28.38
N MET A 392 1.30 9.14 28.18
CA MET A 392 0.87 8.15 29.18
C MET A 392 1.70 8.22 30.45
N LEU A 393 3.00 8.41 30.35
CA LEU A 393 3.88 8.57 31.53
C LEU A 393 3.48 9.79 32.36
N ILE A 394 3.25 10.94 31.75
CA ILE A 394 2.82 12.16 32.41
C ILE A 394 1.47 11.94 33.12
N LEU A 395 0.53 11.27 32.45
CA LEU A 395 -0.79 10.97 32.98
C LEU A 395 -0.71 10.04 34.20
N PHE A 396 0.11 8.99 34.15
CA PHE A 396 0.32 8.07 35.26
C PHE A 396 1.03 8.74 36.44
N LEU A 397 2.00 9.61 36.21
CA LEU A 397 2.66 10.39 37.27
C LEU A 397 1.67 11.34 37.97
N ALA A 398 0.79 11.98 37.22
CA ALA A 398 -0.28 12.80 37.80
C ALA A 398 -1.22 11.96 38.69
N LEU A 399 -1.62 10.77 38.22
CA LEU A 399 -2.46 9.84 39.01
C LEU A 399 -1.74 9.34 40.26
N ALA A 400 -0.46 9.01 40.17
CA ALA A 400 0.36 8.61 41.35
C ALA A 400 0.41 9.66 42.43
N PHE A 401 0.28 10.95 42.10
CA PHE A 401 0.19 12.05 43.01
C PHE A 401 -1.24 12.30 43.50
N ILE A 402 -2.23 12.38 42.60
CA ILE A 402 -3.59 12.78 42.91
C ILE A 402 -4.32 11.72 43.75
N VAL A 403 -4.24 10.45 43.38
CA VAL A 403 -5.02 9.37 44.01
C VAL A 403 -4.69 9.20 45.48
N PRO A 404 -3.40 9.09 45.92
CA PRO A 404 -3.07 8.98 47.35
C PRO A 404 -3.48 10.21 48.14
N VAL A 405 -3.34 11.41 47.56
CA VAL A 405 -3.73 12.66 48.29
C VAL A 405 -5.23 12.72 48.51
N VAL A 406 -6.04 12.37 47.55
CA VAL A 406 -7.50 12.31 47.66
C VAL A 406 -7.91 11.22 48.65
N ALA A 407 -7.36 10.02 48.47
CA ALA A 407 -7.64 8.88 49.34
C ALA A 407 -7.30 9.18 50.82
N LEU A 408 -6.14 9.77 51.12
CA LEU A 408 -5.78 10.18 52.45
C LEU A 408 -6.67 11.30 53.02
N ARG A 409 -7.15 12.24 52.18
CA ARG A 409 -8.10 13.27 52.65
C ARG A 409 -9.44 12.64 53.07
N LEU A 410 -9.95 11.72 52.28
CA LEU A 410 -11.18 11.00 52.62
C LEU A 410 -11.04 10.15 53.88
N PHE A 411 -9.84 9.59 54.10
CA PHE A 411 -9.54 8.76 55.27
C PHE A 411 -9.29 9.55 56.51
N ASN A 412 -8.68 10.75 56.43
CA ASN A 412 -8.29 11.57 57.59
C ASN A 412 -9.45 12.32 58.30
N ASN A 413 -10.69 12.17 57.79
CA ASN A 413 -11.86 12.79 58.44
C ASN A 413 -12.25 12.17 59.77
N ARG A 414 -11.60 11.08 60.24
CA ARG A 414 -11.79 10.46 61.55
C ARG A 414 -10.56 10.70 62.46
N SER A 415 -10.78 10.89 63.78
CA SER A 415 -9.69 11.09 64.74
C SER A 415 -8.77 9.88 64.89
N VAL A 416 -7.49 10.07 65.24
CA VAL A 416 -6.51 8.97 65.41
C VAL A 416 -7.01 7.98 66.47
N VAL A 417 -7.65 8.46 67.54
CA VAL A 417 -8.21 7.65 68.62
C VAL A 417 -9.34 6.75 68.12
N GLU A 418 -10.23 7.25 67.24
CA GLU A 418 -11.33 6.50 66.69
C GLU A 418 -10.84 5.40 65.68
N ARG A 419 -9.69 5.64 65.04
CA ARG A 419 -9.06 4.66 64.13
C ARG A 419 -8.37 3.50 64.88
N LEU A 420 -7.91 3.72 66.13
CA LEU A 420 -7.34 2.67 66.99
C LEU A 420 -8.43 1.80 67.64
N ARG A 421 -9.64 2.35 67.86
CA ARG A 421 -10.76 1.71 68.59
C ARG A 421 -11.66 0.80 67.71
N VAL A 422 -11.56 0.82 66.39
CA VAL A 422 -12.45 0.08 65.47
C VAL A 422 -12.15 -1.43 65.38
N ASN A 423 -11.26 -1.96 66.22
CA ASN A 423 -10.95 -3.39 66.28
C ASN A 423 -11.34 -4.06 67.63
N GLU A 424 -12.20 -3.42 68.43
CA GLU A 424 -12.99 -4.08 69.44
C GLU A 424 -14.46 -4.08 68.98
#